data_77a38db6fadf0a5411d2c4a38e16fed0
#
_entry.id   77a38db6fadf0a5411d2c4a38e16fed0
#
_cell.length_a   1.000
_cell.length_b   1.000
_cell.length_c   1.000
_cell.angle_alpha   90.00
_cell.angle_beta   90.00
_cell.angle_gamma   90.00
#
_symmetry.space_group_name_H-M   'P 1'
#
loop_
_entity.id
_entity.type
_entity.pdbx_description
1 polymer ?
#
loop_
_entity_poly.entity_id
_entity_poly.type
_entity_poly.pdbx_seq_one_letter_code
_entity_poly.pdbx_strand_id
1 'polypeptide(L)'
;DMGASVMMPIIFTLLGLIMGAKFGEALRAGMTFGVGFLGLNTIIGLMSATISPVATALVENLNFKLTAIDIGWATGSAIAWSTEAVPFVFIAVIITNILMILLGWTKTMDVDIWNYWHVLFSASAILLACGVNNVLAWVFAIGQAMVLMGITFIMADYSQADYAEVFGLEGISIPHCQTVSILLYTYPIDWLLNKIPGVKDIHWTSEGIAEKLGLLGEPIMMGFIIGGFLAALAHFTTHGVSIAAAIQQIFIVGMNVAAVLVLIPRMVSLLMEGLMPISEMTQAFLEKRFPGRELYIGLDSAVATGHTFVISLGLIAIPIVLILAVVLPWNVVLPLGDLATLPFFAVPCVVASKGNLFRGIIEMIVI
;
A
#
# COMPACT_ATOMS: atom_id res chain seq x y z
N ASP A 1 15.15 3.36 17.60
CA ASP A 1 14.12 3.24 16.56
C ASP A 1 13.97 4.56 15.82
N MET A 2 14.63 4.71 14.68
CA MET A 2 14.58 5.98 13.93
C MET A 2 13.30 6.13 13.08
N GLY A 3 12.49 5.13 12.93
CA GLY A 3 11.28 5.14 12.10
C GLY A 3 11.53 5.41 10.60
N ALA A 4 10.60 5.02 9.75
CA ALA A 4 10.74 5.20 8.29
C ALA A 4 10.88 6.66 7.88
N SER A 5 10.23 7.59 8.57
CA SER A 5 10.29 9.02 8.28
C SER A 5 11.69 9.65 8.43
N VAL A 6 12.56 9.03 9.22
CA VAL A 6 13.97 9.44 9.38
C VAL A 6 14.90 8.60 8.52
N MET A 7 14.65 7.29 8.45
CA MET A 7 15.50 6.37 7.68
C MET A 7 15.44 6.67 6.19
N MET A 8 14.26 6.87 5.61
CA MET A 8 14.09 7.05 4.17
C MET A 8 14.82 8.28 3.61
N PRO A 9 14.73 9.50 4.22
CA PRO A 9 15.54 10.63 3.79
C PRO A 9 17.05 10.34 3.79
N ILE A 10 17.54 9.63 4.81
CA ILE A 10 18.96 9.26 4.92
C ILE A 10 19.35 8.28 3.82
N ILE A 11 18.55 7.22 3.61
CA ILE A 11 18.80 6.21 2.59
C ILE A 11 18.83 6.85 1.21
N PHE A 12 17.85 7.67 0.86
CA PHE A 12 17.80 8.34 -0.44
C PHE A 12 18.92 9.35 -0.64
N THR A 13 19.30 10.09 0.44
CA THR A 13 20.49 10.97 0.37
C THR A 13 21.76 10.18 0.12
N LEU A 14 21.98 9.06 0.85
CA LEU A 14 23.13 8.21 0.67
C LEU A 14 23.14 7.55 -0.71
N LEU A 15 22.00 7.08 -1.18
CA LEU A 15 21.85 6.50 -2.52
C LEU A 15 22.26 7.51 -3.58
N GLY A 16 21.72 8.74 -3.53
CA GLY A 16 22.11 9.81 -4.44
C GLY A 16 23.62 10.08 -4.44
N LEU A 17 24.26 10.11 -3.26
CA LEU A 17 25.72 10.29 -3.13
C LEU A 17 26.50 9.12 -3.75
N ILE A 18 26.08 7.87 -3.53
CA ILE A 18 26.70 6.67 -4.11
C ILE A 18 26.57 6.70 -5.64
N MET A 19 25.46 7.22 -6.17
CA MET A 19 25.22 7.38 -7.62
C MET A 19 25.97 8.57 -8.22
N GLY A 20 26.68 9.37 -7.41
CA GLY A 20 27.52 10.47 -7.88
C GLY A 20 26.89 11.85 -7.87
N ALA A 21 25.75 12.02 -7.21
CA ALA A 21 25.13 13.33 -7.02
C ALA A 21 25.99 14.25 -6.14
N LYS A 22 25.85 15.56 -6.33
CA LYS A 22 26.38 16.52 -5.36
C LYS A 22 25.61 16.44 -4.05
N PHE A 23 26.30 16.65 -2.92
CA PHE A 23 25.68 16.56 -1.59
C PHE A 23 24.37 17.36 -1.46
N GLY A 24 24.36 18.61 -1.94
CA GLY A 24 23.16 19.45 -1.85
C GLY A 24 21.97 18.95 -2.66
N GLU A 25 22.23 18.32 -3.82
CA GLU A 25 21.19 17.73 -4.69
C GLU A 25 20.62 16.45 -4.04
N ALA A 26 21.52 15.55 -3.59
CA ALA A 26 21.11 14.32 -2.90
C ALA A 26 20.35 14.60 -1.61
N LEU A 27 20.82 15.56 -0.80
CA LEU A 27 20.16 15.95 0.45
C LEU A 27 18.77 16.54 0.17
N ARG A 28 18.67 17.43 -0.81
CA ARG A 28 17.36 18.02 -1.18
C ARG A 28 16.38 16.94 -1.60
N ALA A 29 16.79 16.05 -2.51
CA ALA A 29 15.95 14.94 -2.98
C ALA A 29 15.50 14.04 -1.83
N GLY A 30 16.43 13.59 -0.98
CA GLY A 30 16.12 12.77 0.17
C GLY A 30 15.18 13.46 1.18
N MET A 31 15.40 14.76 1.46
CA MET A 31 14.51 15.53 2.36
C MET A 31 13.13 15.74 1.76
N THR A 32 13.02 16.05 0.45
CA THR A 32 11.72 16.20 -0.23
C THR A 32 10.94 14.89 -0.20
N PHE A 33 11.61 13.77 -0.50
CA PHE A 33 11.02 12.43 -0.35
C PHE A 33 10.52 12.18 1.07
N GLY A 34 11.36 12.47 2.09
CA GLY A 34 11.02 12.26 3.49
C GLY A 34 9.83 13.09 3.96
N VAL A 35 9.71 14.34 3.51
CA VAL A 35 8.55 15.20 3.80
C VAL A 35 7.29 14.63 3.15
N GLY A 36 7.36 14.21 1.90
CA GLY A 36 6.24 13.55 1.21
C GLY A 36 5.79 12.27 1.93
N PHE A 37 6.75 11.44 2.33
CA PHE A 37 6.49 10.19 3.06
C PHE A 37 5.87 10.45 4.45
N LEU A 38 6.39 11.41 5.22
CA LEU A 38 5.83 11.82 6.51
C LEU A 38 4.42 12.38 6.34
N GLY A 39 4.21 13.21 5.32
CA GLY A 39 2.89 13.77 4.99
C GLY A 39 1.88 12.68 4.65
N LEU A 40 2.27 11.71 3.84
CA LEU A 40 1.43 10.55 3.49
C LEU A 40 1.03 9.75 4.73
N ASN A 41 1.98 9.40 5.59
CA ASN A 41 1.71 8.68 6.85
C ASN A 41 0.80 9.47 7.80
N THR A 42 0.96 10.81 7.85
CA THR A 42 0.11 11.68 8.66
C THR A 42 -1.35 11.63 8.17
N ILE A 43 -1.55 11.62 6.85
CA ILE A 43 -2.89 11.58 6.26
C ILE A 43 -3.52 10.18 6.43
N ILE A 44 -2.75 9.10 6.29
CA ILE A 44 -3.19 7.74 6.61
C ILE A 44 -3.61 7.66 8.10
N GLY A 45 -2.83 8.27 8.99
CA GLY A 45 -3.18 8.39 10.41
C GLY A 45 -4.49 9.14 10.65
N LEU A 46 -4.73 10.24 9.92
CA LEU A 46 -6.01 10.97 9.96
C LEU A 46 -7.17 10.09 9.49
N MET A 47 -6.98 9.33 8.41
CA MET A 47 -7.98 8.39 7.90
C MET A 47 -8.32 7.34 8.94
N SER A 48 -7.32 6.70 9.53
CA SER A 48 -7.50 5.71 10.60
C SER A 48 -8.23 6.29 11.81
N ALA A 49 -7.79 7.45 12.32
CA ALA A 49 -8.42 8.12 13.44
C ALA A 49 -9.89 8.55 13.15
N THR A 50 -10.22 8.75 11.88
CA THR A 50 -11.57 9.14 11.46
C THR A 50 -12.48 7.92 11.29
N ILE A 51 -12.02 6.88 10.64
CA ILE A 51 -12.85 5.72 10.24
C ILE A 51 -12.96 4.69 11.36
N SER A 52 -11.90 4.44 12.14
CA SER A 52 -11.94 3.39 13.17
C SER A 52 -13.05 3.60 14.21
N PRO A 53 -13.30 4.81 14.76
CA PRO A 53 -14.40 5.02 15.68
C PRO A 53 -15.78 4.78 15.05
N VAL A 54 -15.94 5.18 13.77
CA VAL A 54 -17.20 4.98 13.02
C VAL A 54 -17.45 3.48 12.81
N ALA A 55 -16.44 2.74 12.40
CA ALA A 55 -16.53 1.30 12.19
C ALA A 55 -16.81 0.55 13.51
N THR A 56 -16.14 0.95 14.61
CA THR A 56 -16.40 0.38 15.95
C THR A 56 -17.85 0.62 16.36
N ALA A 57 -18.35 1.84 16.21
CA ALA A 57 -19.75 2.16 16.55
C ALA A 57 -20.73 1.35 15.70
N LEU A 58 -20.47 1.15 14.40
CA LEU A 58 -21.31 0.32 13.54
C LEU A 58 -21.37 -1.13 14.03
N VAL A 59 -20.23 -1.72 14.37
CA VAL A 59 -20.14 -3.10 14.86
C VAL A 59 -20.88 -3.27 16.19
N GLU A 60 -20.65 -2.37 17.14
CA GLU A 60 -21.30 -2.38 18.44
C GLU A 60 -22.81 -2.21 18.33
N ASN A 61 -23.27 -1.24 17.56
CA ASN A 61 -24.68 -0.91 17.41
C ASN A 61 -25.49 -2.00 16.69
N LEU A 62 -24.87 -2.69 15.73
CA LEU A 62 -25.48 -3.78 15.00
C LEU A 62 -25.32 -5.13 15.74
N ASN A 63 -24.71 -5.11 16.93
CA ASN A 63 -24.50 -6.27 17.80
C ASN A 63 -23.76 -7.43 17.10
N PHE A 64 -22.77 -7.09 16.29
CA PHE A 64 -21.96 -8.08 15.61
C PHE A 64 -20.95 -8.70 16.58
N LYS A 65 -20.94 -10.04 16.67
CA LYS A 65 -20.06 -10.80 17.56
C LYS A 65 -18.74 -11.11 16.87
N LEU A 66 -17.92 -10.10 16.64
CA LEU A 66 -16.53 -10.31 16.20
C LEU A 66 -15.61 -10.32 17.43
N THR A 67 -14.77 -11.35 17.54
CA THR A 67 -13.98 -11.64 18.74
C THR A 67 -12.53 -11.19 18.66
N ALA A 68 -12.04 -10.86 17.47
CA ALA A 68 -10.70 -10.37 17.24
C ALA A 68 -10.74 -8.98 16.59
N ILE A 69 -9.83 -8.10 17.00
CA ILE A 69 -9.64 -6.79 16.41
C ILE A 69 -8.31 -6.81 15.68
N ASP A 70 -8.31 -6.41 14.42
CA ASP A 70 -7.10 -6.18 13.67
C ASP A 70 -6.36 -4.96 14.24
N ILE A 71 -5.09 -5.16 14.59
CA ILE A 71 -4.22 -4.11 15.17
C ILE A 71 -3.48 -3.29 14.10
N GLY A 72 -3.62 -3.69 12.84
CA GLY A 72 -3.05 -3.00 11.69
C GLY A 72 -1.56 -3.26 11.44
N TRP A 73 -1.16 -2.99 10.21
CA TRP A 73 0.21 -3.17 9.73
C TRP A 73 1.25 -2.36 10.52
N ALA A 74 0.88 -1.18 11.02
CA ALA A 74 1.80 -0.31 11.77
C ALA A 74 2.31 -0.99 13.04
N THR A 75 1.44 -1.70 13.76
CA THR A 75 1.82 -2.48 14.94
C THR A 75 2.64 -3.71 14.52
N GLY A 76 2.23 -4.41 13.47
CA GLY A 76 2.97 -5.57 12.94
C GLY A 76 4.39 -5.21 12.50
N SER A 77 4.55 -4.10 11.78
CA SER A 77 5.87 -3.61 11.36
C SER A 77 6.75 -3.19 12.53
N ALA A 78 6.19 -2.48 13.53
CA ALA A 78 6.94 -2.09 14.74
C ALA A 78 7.45 -3.32 15.51
N ILE A 79 6.63 -4.36 15.64
CA ILE A 79 7.04 -5.63 16.26
C ILE A 79 8.17 -6.26 15.44
N ALA A 80 8.01 -6.39 14.11
CA ALA A 80 9.00 -7.00 13.24
C ALA A 80 10.37 -6.32 13.35
N TRP A 81 10.40 -4.98 13.28
CA TRP A 81 11.62 -4.19 13.39
C TRP A 81 12.26 -4.18 14.79
N SER A 82 11.56 -4.62 15.83
CA SER A 82 12.09 -4.74 17.20
C SER A 82 12.76 -6.08 17.50
N THR A 83 12.75 -7.04 16.57
CA THR A 83 13.23 -8.40 16.83
C THR A 83 14.72 -8.59 16.53
N GLU A 84 15.30 -9.64 17.10
CA GLU A 84 16.71 -10.03 16.86
C GLU A 84 16.95 -10.51 15.42
N ALA A 85 15.90 -10.82 14.67
CA ALA A 85 16.00 -11.25 13.27
C ALA A 85 16.48 -10.13 12.32
N VAL A 86 16.28 -8.87 12.70
CA VAL A 86 16.53 -7.70 11.84
C VAL A 86 17.89 -7.71 11.13
N PRO A 87 19.04 -7.75 11.82
CA PRO A 87 20.33 -7.63 11.13
C PRO A 87 20.59 -8.79 10.17
N PHE A 88 20.13 -9.99 10.48
CA PHE A 88 20.39 -11.19 9.68
C PHE A 88 19.50 -11.23 8.44
N VAL A 89 18.20 -11.00 8.60
CA VAL A 89 17.25 -10.98 7.48
C VAL A 89 17.53 -9.82 6.55
N PHE A 90 17.81 -8.63 7.10
CA PHE A 90 18.15 -7.44 6.33
C PHE A 90 19.35 -7.67 5.39
N ILE A 91 20.46 -8.18 5.94
CA ILE A 91 21.67 -8.48 5.16
C ILE A 91 21.38 -9.58 4.13
N ALA A 92 20.65 -10.63 4.51
CA ALA A 92 20.34 -11.74 3.63
C ALA A 92 19.50 -11.30 2.43
N VAL A 93 18.50 -10.44 2.63
CA VAL A 93 17.64 -9.92 1.54
C VAL A 93 18.47 -9.04 0.59
N ILE A 94 19.31 -8.13 1.11
CA ILE A 94 20.18 -7.30 0.28
C ILE A 94 21.13 -8.18 -0.56
N ILE A 95 21.78 -9.17 0.06
CA ILE A 95 22.66 -10.10 -0.66
C ILE A 95 21.87 -10.86 -1.74
N THR A 96 20.65 -11.31 -1.42
CA THR A 96 19.79 -12.00 -2.38
C THR A 96 19.49 -11.11 -3.59
N ASN A 97 19.09 -9.85 -3.37
CA ASN A 97 18.81 -8.93 -4.46
C ASN A 97 20.03 -8.68 -5.35
N ILE A 98 21.20 -8.40 -4.73
CA ILE A 98 22.45 -8.19 -5.47
C ILE A 98 22.83 -9.43 -6.30
N LEU A 99 22.75 -10.63 -5.70
CA LEU A 99 23.09 -11.87 -6.41
C LEU A 99 22.12 -12.13 -7.57
N MET A 100 20.81 -11.91 -7.38
CA MET A 100 19.82 -12.09 -8.42
C MET A 100 20.03 -11.12 -9.59
N ILE A 101 20.40 -9.86 -9.31
CA ILE A 101 20.76 -8.88 -10.36
C ILE A 101 22.01 -9.35 -11.11
N LEU A 102 23.05 -9.77 -10.40
CA LEU A 102 24.30 -10.23 -11.03
C LEU A 102 24.08 -11.47 -11.91
N LEU A 103 23.23 -12.40 -11.48
CA LEU A 103 22.85 -13.61 -12.21
C LEU A 103 21.86 -13.34 -13.35
N GLY A 104 21.28 -12.13 -13.41
CA GLY A 104 20.24 -11.78 -14.39
C GLY A 104 18.88 -12.43 -14.12
N TRP A 105 18.61 -12.82 -12.87
CA TRP A 105 17.35 -13.40 -12.44
C TRP A 105 16.29 -12.35 -12.12
N THR A 106 16.70 -11.11 -11.86
CA THR A 106 15.83 -9.95 -11.71
C THR A 106 16.46 -8.71 -12.34
N LYS A 107 15.60 -7.80 -12.75
CA LYS A 107 15.96 -6.44 -13.17
C LYS A 107 15.72 -5.41 -12.06
N THR A 108 15.05 -5.78 -10.99
CA THR A 108 14.68 -4.90 -9.87
C THR A 108 15.86 -4.73 -8.93
N MET A 109 16.34 -3.48 -8.78
CA MET A 109 17.21 -3.04 -7.70
C MET A 109 16.35 -2.50 -6.57
N ASP A 110 16.16 -3.29 -5.52
CA ASP A 110 15.30 -2.94 -4.41
C ASP A 110 15.97 -1.94 -3.47
N VAL A 111 15.38 -0.75 -3.37
CA VAL A 111 15.78 0.30 -2.44
C VAL A 111 14.75 0.53 -1.33
N ASP A 112 13.65 -0.19 -1.38
CA ASP A 112 12.57 -0.14 -0.40
C ASP A 112 12.83 -1.04 0.80
N ILE A 113 13.84 -0.68 1.57
CA ILE A 113 14.28 -1.42 2.74
C ILE A 113 13.20 -1.48 3.84
N TRP A 114 12.33 -0.47 3.90
CA TRP A 114 11.29 -0.43 4.93
C TRP A 114 10.36 -1.64 4.85
N ASN A 115 9.96 -2.06 3.67
CA ASN A 115 9.03 -3.16 3.44
C ASN A 115 9.58 -4.55 3.75
N TYR A 116 10.85 -4.67 4.11
CA TYR A 116 11.40 -5.92 4.65
C TYR A 116 10.70 -6.38 5.94
N TRP A 117 9.91 -5.49 6.57
CA TRP A 117 9.14 -5.86 7.74
C TRP A 117 8.19 -7.05 7.51
N HIS A 118 7.69 -7.26 6.30
CA HIS A 118 6.85 -8.40 5.95
C HIS A 118 7.56 -9.74 6.16
N VAL A 119 8.77 -9.86 5.64
CA VAL A 119 9.60 -11.07 5.80
C VAL A 119 10.28 -11.14 7.16
N LEU A 120 10.49 -10.00 7.81
CA LEU A 120 10.95 -9.92 9.20
C LEU A 120 9.87 -10.42 10.17
N PHE A 121 8.60 -10.06 9.93
CA PHE A 121 7.48 -10.51 10.76
C PHE A 121 7.34 -12.03 10.72
N SER A 122 7.36 -12.62 9.52
CA SER A 122 7.31 -14.08 9.36
C SER A 122 8.55 -14.78 9.92
N ALA A 123 9.76 -14.21 9.74
CA ALA A 123 10.99 -14.71 10.34
C ALA A 123 10.91 -14.73 11.88
N SER A 124 10.39 -13.63 12.45
CA SER A 124 10.20 -13.50 13.90
C SER A 124 9.20 -14.49 14.44
N ALA A 125 8.10 -14.75 13.69
CA ALA A 125 7.13 -15.77 14.05
C ALA A 125 7.76 -17.19 14.06
N ILE A 126 8.62 -17.52 13.10
CA ILE A 126 9.37 -18.79 13.08
C ILE A 126 10.27 -18.92 14.32
N LEU A 127 11.04 -17.86 14.62
CA LEU A 127 11.94 -17.87 15.78
C LEU A 127 11.18 -17.97 17.11
N LEU A 128 10.02 -17.31 17.20
CA LEU A 128 9.15 -17.40 18.37
C LEU A 128 8.59 -18.82 18.55
N ALA A 129 8.14 -19.43 17.47
CA ALA A 129 7.53 -20.76 17.50
C ALA A 129 8.55 -21.90 17.73
N CYS A 130 9.75 -21.78 17.15
CA CYS A 130 10.76 -22.83 17.17
C CYS A 130 11.90 -22.60 18.17
N GLY A 131 11.95 -21.41 18.79
CA GLY A 131 12.95 -20.99 19.77
C GLY A 131 14.18 -20.34 19.14
N VAL A 132 14.59 -19.19 19.66
CA VAL A 132 15.73 -18.39 19.20
C VAL A 132 17.09 -19.10 19.36
N ASN A 133 17.18 -20.09 20.26
CA ASN A 133 18.39 -20.89 20.45
C ASN A 133 18.50 -22.05 19.45
N ASN A 134 17.52 -22.24 18.59
CA ASN A 134 17.50 -23.32 17.63
C ASN A 134 18.12 -22.83 16.30
N VAL A 135 19.30 -23.34 15.96
CA VAL A 135 20.00 -22.99 14.70
C VAL A 135 19.13 -23.26 13.46
N LEU A 136 18.37 -24.35 13.47
CA LEU A 136 17.51 -24.71 12.34
C LEU A 136 16.37 -23.68 12.16
N ALA A 137 15.84 -23.11 13.26
CA ALA A 137 14.86 -22.01 13.18
C ALA A 137 15.44 -20.78 12.48
N TRP A 138 16.68 -20.43 12.75
CA TRP A 138 17.37 -19.34 12.04
C TRP A 138 17.57 -19.65 10.55
N VAL A 139 17.94 -20.86 10.20
CA VAL A 139 18.08 -21.27 8.78
C VAL A 139 16.74 -21.11 8.05
N PHE A 140 15.63 -21.54 8.66
CA PHE A 140 14.30 -21.38 8.08
C PHE A 140 13.86 -19.93 8.05
N ALA A 141 14.10 -19.15 9.10
CA ALA A 141 13.72 -17.75 9.19
C ALA A 141 14.44 -16.89 8.12
N ILE A 142 15.73 -17.10 7.92
CA ILE A 142 16.51 -16.39 6.90
C ILE A 142 16.15 -16.94 5.51
N GLY A 143 16.10 -18.26 5.35
CA GLY A 143 15.82 -18.92 4.08
C GLY A 143 14.46 -18.53 3.49
N GLN A 144 13.41 -18.48 4.32
CA GLN A 144 12.09 -18.03 3.87
C GLN A 144 12.12 -16.57 3.41
N ALA A 145 12.85 -15.69 4.10
CA ALA A 145 12.96 -14.29 3.72
C ALA A 145 13.65 -14.14 2.35
N MET A 146 14.74 -14.87 2.13
CA MET A 146 15.45 -14.87 0.83
C MET A 146 14.55 -15.38 -0.30
N VAL A 147 13.82 -16.47 -0.07
CA VAL A 147 12.92 -17.06 -1.08
C VAL A 147 11.74 -16.16 -1.39
N LEU A 148 11.06 -15.64 -0.37
CA LEU A 148 9.90 -14.77 -0.55
C LEU A 148 10.29 -13.47 -1.25
N MET A 149 11.38 -12.82 -0.82
CA MET A 149 11.86 -11.61 -1.50
C MET A 149 12.35 -11.91 -2.91
N GLY A 150 13.01 -13.05 -3.14
CA GLY A 150 13.40 -13.47 -4.48
C GLY A 150 12.20 -13.61 -5.43
N ILE A 151 11.12 -14.23 -4.98
CA ILE A 151 9.85 -14.32 -5.73
C ILE A 151 9.27 -12.93 -5.95
N THR A 152 9.30 -12.08 -4.92
CA THR A 152 8.80 -10.71 -4.98
C THR A 152 9.53 -9.89 -6.04
N PHE A 153 10.86 -10.00 -6.15
CA PHE A 153 11.65 -9.32 -7.18
C PHE A 153 11.28 -9.78 -8.60
N ILE A 154 11.14 -11.09 -8.81
CA ILE A 154 10.73 -11.63 -10.12
C ILE A 154 9.32 -11.16 -10.51
N MET A 155 8.39 -11.16 -9.56
CA MET A 155 7.02 -10.70 -9.80
C MET A 155 6.95 -9.19 -10.01
N ALA A 156 7.81 -8.41 -9.35
CA ALA A 156 7.94 -6.98 -9.59
C ALA A 156 8.42 -6.69 -11.03
N ASP A 157 9.39 -7.47 -11.53
CA ASP A 157 9.80 -7.38 -12.94
C ASP A 157 8.65 -7.71 -13.89
N TYR A 158 7.89 -8.77 -13.59
CA TYR A 158 6.76 -9.22 -14.42
C TYR A 158 5.67 -8.18 -14.52
N SER A 159 5.34 -7.50 -13.42
CA SER A 159 4.27 -6.51 -13.35
C SER A 159 4.71 -5.08 -13.73
N GLN A 160 6.00 -4.84 -13.92
CA GLN A 160 6.55 -3.50 -14.16
C GLN A 160 5.89 -2.77 -15.34
N ALA A 161 5.67 -3.47 -16.45
CA ALA A 161 5.05 -2.87 -17.63
C ALA A 161 3.60 -2.41 -17.35
N ASP A 162 2.85 -3.16 -16.55
CA ASP A 162 1.49 -2.78 -16.16
C ASP A 162 1.49 -1.57 -15.21
N TYR A 163 2.48 -1.48 -14.30
CA TYR A 163 2.68 -0.29 -13.46
C TYR A 163 3.06 0.94 -14.28
N ALA A 164 3.92 0.78 -15.28
CA ALA A 164 4.27 1.88 -16.19
C ALA A 164 3.05 2.35 -16.99
N GLU A 165 2.26 1.42 -17.54
CA GLU A 165 1.06 1.72 -18.33
C GLU A 165 0.00 2.46 -17.49
N VAL A 166 -0.27 1.99 -16.27
CA VAL A 166 -1.39 2.49 -15.45
C VAL A 166 -1.02 3.75 -14.67
N PHE A 167 0.21 3.81 -14.14
CA PHE A 167 0.63 4.88 -13.22
C PHE A 167 1.70 5.80 -13.79
N GLY A 168 2.23 5.53 -15.01
CA GLY A 168 3.34 6.29 -15.57
C GLY A 168 4.67 6.06 -14.84
N LEU A 169 4.85 4.89 -14.21
CA LEU A 169 6.04 4.54 -13.42
C LEU A 169 7.09 3.84 -14.30
N GLU A 170 7.55 4.52 -15.36
CA GLU A 170 8.60 4.00 -16.24
C GLU A 170 9.93 3.82 -15.48
N GLY A 171 10.57 2.65 -15.65
CA GLY A 171 11.83 2.33 -14.97
C GLY A 171 11.72 2.06 -13.48
N ILE A 172 10.50 2.04 -12.93
CA ILE A 172 10.20 1.74 -11.52
C ILE A 172 9.47 0.41 -11.45
N SER A 173 9.88 -0.46 -10.53
CA SER A 173 9.18 -1.69 -10.17
C SER A 173 8.69 -1.63 -8.72
N ILE A 174 7.72 -2.46 -8.37
CA ILE A 174 7.12 -2.46 -7.02
C ILE A 174 7.35 -3.82 -6.34
N PRO A 175 8.54 -4.05 -5.74
CA PRO A 175 8.85 -5.29 -5.03
C PRO A 175 8.25 -5.30 -3.60
N HIS A 176 6.97 -4.98 -3.49
CA HIS A 176 6.25 -4.92 -2.24
C HIS A 176 5.53 -6.25 -1.98
N CYS A 177 5.88 -6.97 -0.92
CA CYS A 177 5.39 -8.33 -0.67
C CYS A 177 3.87 -8.45 -0.69
N GLN A 178 3.16 -7.55 -0.02
CA GLN A 178 1.69 -7.55 0.00
C GLN A 178 1.11 -7.34 -1.41
N THR A 179 1.59 -6.33 -2.13
CA THR A 179 1.12 -6.02 -3.48
C THR A 179 1.35 -7.17 -4.44
N VAL A 180 2.55 -7.76 -4.40
CA VAL A 180 2.89 -8.92 -5.23
C VAL A 180 2.04 -10.13 -4.90
N SER A 181 1.80 -10.42 -3.62
CA SER A 181 0.94 -11.54 -3.23
C SER A 181 -0.51 -11.37 -3.71
N ILE A 182 -1.03 -10.15 -3.72
CA ILE A 182 -2.36 -9.85 -4.22
C ILE A 182 -2.42 -9.98 -5.75
N LEU A 183 -1.38 -9.58 -6.48
CA LEU A 183 -1.32 -9.77 -7.95
C LEU A 183 -1.47 -11.23 -8.37
N LEU A 184 -1.03 -12.19 -7.54
CA LEU A 184 -1.23 -13.62 -7.81
C LEU A 184 -2.71 -14.02 -7.86
N TYR A 185 -3.59 -13.27 -7.23
CA TYR A 185 -5.05 -13.48 -7.26
C TYR A 185 -5.72 -12.57 -8.30
N THR A 186 -5.36 -11.30 -8.36
CA THR A 186 -6.04 -10.32 -9.21
C THR A 186 -5.81 -10.57 -10.70
N TYR A 187 -4.61 -10.94 -11.14
CA TYR A 187 -4.38 -11.29 -12.54
C TYR A 187 -5.24 -12.47 -13.04
N PRO A 188 -5.33 -13.61 -12.33
CA PRO A 188 -6.25 -14.68 -12.73
C PRO A 188 -7.72 -14.25 -12.71
N ILE A 189 -8.13 -13.43 -11.74
CA ILE A 189 -9.50 -12.91 -11.63
C ILE A 189 -9.80 -12.01 -12.83
N ASP A 190 -8.94 -11.05 -13.13
CA ASP A 190 -9.12 -10.15 -14.28
C ASP A 190 -9.15 -10.92 -15.60
N TRP A 191 -8.25 -11.90 -15.75
CA TRP A 191 -8.28 -12.79 -16.92
C TRP A 191 -9.61 -13.52 -17.05
N LEU A 192 -10.18 -14.01 -15.94
CA LEU A 192 -11.50 -14.67 -15.93
C LEU A 192 -12.61 -13.68 -16.28
N LEU A 193 -12.63 -12.49 -15.68
CA LEU A 193 -13.62 -11.44 -15.95
C LEU A 193 -13.62 -11.04 -17.44
N ASN A 194 -12.45 -11.00 -18.06
CA ASN A 194 -12.31 -10.76 -19.50
C ASN A 194 -12.89 -11.87 -20.39
N LYS A 195 -13.19 -13.05 -19.86
CA LYS A 195 -13.85 -14.15 -20.60
C LYS A 195 -15.37 -14.14 -20.50
N ILE A 196 -15.91 -13.41 -19.53
CA ILE A 196 -17.37 -13.41 -19.30
C ILE A 196 -18.03 -12.40 -20.25
N PRO A 197 -18.91 -12.86 -21.17
CA PRO A 197 -19.66 -11.97 -22.08
C PRO A 197 -20.47 -10.94 -21.28
N GLY A 198 -20.43 -9.69 -21.70
CA GLY A 198 -21.08 -8.57 -21.02
C GLY A 198 -20.23 -7.93 -19.93
N VAL A 199 -19.49 -8.70 -19.14
CA VAL A 199 -18.57 -8.17 -18.10
C VAL A 199 -17.34 -7.53 -18.75
N LYS A 200 -16.77 -8.18 -19.75
CA LYS A 200 -15.61 -7.68 -20.51
C LYS A 200 -15.85 -6.30 -21.16
N ASP A 201 -17.12 -6.00 -21.47
CA ASP A 201 -17.53 -4.78 -22.18
C ASP A 201 -17.86 -3.62 -21.20
N ILE A 202 -17.84 -3.88 -19.89
CA ILE A 202 -18.05 -2.86 -18.86
C ILE A 202 -16.73 -2.16 -18.59
N HIS A 203 -16.65 -0.88 -18.93
CA HIS A 203 -15.49 -0.04 -18.68
C HIS A 203 -15.90 1.17 -17.84
N TRP A 204 -15.63 1.09 -16.52
CA TRP A 204 -15.82 2.21 -15.61
C TRP A 204 -14.47 2.86 -15.33
N THR A 205 -14.35 4.13 -15.66
CA THR A 205 -13.18 4.94 -15.33
C THR A 205 -13.57 5.99 -14.29
N SER A 206 -12.60 6.44 -13.49
CA SER A 206 -12.84 7.53 -12.51
C SER A 206 -13.31 8.80 -13.21
N GLU A 207 -12.70 9.13 -14.35
CA GLU A 207 -13.06 10.28 -15.16
C GLU A 207 -14.48 10.15 -15.73
N GLY A 208 -14.84 8.98 -16.25
CA GLY A 208 -16.17 8.72 -16.79
C GLY A 208 -17.26 8.73 -15.72
N ILE A 209 -16.96 8.33 -14.49
CA ILE A 209 -17.86 8.46 -13.34
C ILE A 209 -17.97 9.92 -12.93
N ALA A 210 -16.85 10.62 -12.77
CA ALA A 210 -16.82 12.03 -12.42
C ALA A 210 -17.57 12.89 -13.46
N GLU A 211 -17.40 12.63 -14.76
CA GLU A 211 -18.11 13.33 -15.82
C GLU A 211 -19.64 13.11 -15.74
N LYS A 212 -20.08 11.87 -15.47
CA LYS A 212 -21.50 11.55 -15.34
C LYS A 212 -22.14 12.10 -14.06
N LEU A 213 -21.39 12.14 -12.97
CA LEU A 213 -21.86 12.62 -11.66
C LEU A 213 -21.68 14.14 -11.50
N GLY A 214 -20.91 14.80 -12.39
CA GLY A 214 -20.59 16.22 -12.29
C GLY A 214 -19.97 16.56 -10.93
N LEU A 215 -20.47 17.58 -10.24
CA LEU A 215 -19.96 18.02 -8.94
C LEU A 215 -19.87 16.86 -7.90
N LEU A 216 -20.80 15.91 -7.94
CA LEU A 216 -20.80 14.76 -7.01
C LEU A 216 -19.66 13.77 -7.29
N GLY A 217 -19.10 13.79 -8.50
CA GLY A 217 -17.95 12.96 -8.89
C GLY A 217 -16.58 13.56 -8.53
N GLU A 218 -16.56 14.82 -8.05
CA GLU A 218 -15.32 15.43 -7.59
C GLU A 218 -14.78 14.75 -6.31
N PRO A 219 -13.47 14.56 -6.16
CA PRO A 219 -12.88 13.88 -4.99
C PRO A 219 -13.34 14.44 -3.64
N ILE A 220 -13.48 15.76 -3.54
CA ILE A 220 -13.98 16.42 -2.30
C ILE A 220 -15.40 15.95 -1.98
N MET A 221 -16.29 15.99 -2.98
CA MET A 221 -17.70 15.63 -2.80
C MET A 221 -17.86 14.14 -2.57
N MET A 222 -17.14 13.31 -3.30
CA MET A 222 -17.13 11.85 -3.09
C MET A 222 -16.67 11.50 -1.67
N GLY A 223 -15.55 12.06 -1.21
CA GLY A 223 -15.04 11.83 0.14
C GLY A 223 -16.02 12.28 1.21
N PHE A 224 -16.63 13.47 1.02
CA PHE A 224 -17.64 14.00 1.94
C PHE A 224 -18.88 13.10 2.00
N ILE A 225 -19.37 12.62 0.86
CA ILE A 225 -20.55 11.76 0.78
C ILE A 225 -20.27 10.39 1.42
N ILE A 226 -19.13 9.76 1.07
CA ILE A 226 -18.77 8.44 1.61
C ILE A 226 -18.54 8.51 3.12
N GLY A 227 -17.72 9.45 3.58
CA GLY A 227 -17.44 9.63 5.01
C GLY A 227 -18.71 10.02 5.80
N GLY A 228 -19.50 10.94 5.26
CA GLY A 228 -20.76 11.36 5.86
C GLY A 228 -21.80 10.24 5.92
N PHE A 229 -21.88 9.42 4.88
CA PHE A 229 -22.77 8.25 4.85
C PHE A 229 -22.38 7.20 5.90
N LEU A 230 -21.09 6.89 6.02
CA LEU A 230 -20.59 5.96 7.04
C LEU A 230 -20.88 6.48 8.45
N ALA A 231 -20.65 7.77 8.70
CA ALA A 231 -20.96 8.39 9.98
C ALA A 231 -22.48 8.40 10.25
N ALA A 232 -23.30 8.66 9.25
CA ALA A 232 -24.74 8.60 9.36
C ALA A 232 -25.21 7.19 9.77
N LEU A 233 -24.72 6.15 9.11
CA LEU A 233 -25.03 4.76 9.46
C LEU A 233 -24.65 4.45 10.91
N ALA A 234 -23.46 4.86 11.34
CA ALA A 234 -23.00 4.63 12.71
C ALA A 234 -23.88 5.34 13.74
N HIS A 235 -24.24 6.60 13.50
CA HIS A 235 -24.98 7.39 14.47
C HIS A 235 -26.49 7.10 14.48
N PHE A 236 -27.11 6.79 13.34
CA PHE A 236 -28.53 6.42 13.31
C PHE A 236 -28.80 5.03 13.91
N THR A 237 -27.79 4.18 13.99
CA THR A 237 -27.88 2.90 14.70
C THR A 237 -27.62 3.03 16.21
N THR A 238 -27.07 4.18 16.67
CA THR A 238 -26.77 4.42 18.10
C THR A 238 -27.97 4.98 18.83
N HIS A 239 -28.46 4.25 19.83
CA HIS A 239 -29.54 4.74 20.67
C HIS A 239 -29.10 5.91 21.56
N GLY A 240 -29.94 6.96 21.65
CA GLY A 240 -29.77 8.08 22.60
C GLY A 240 -28.88 9.23 22.09
N VAL A 241 -28.42 9.20 20.84
CA VAL A 241 -27.68 10.32 20.23
C VAL A 241 -28.66 11.38 19.72
N SER A 242 -28.38 12.67 20.03
CA SER A 242 -29.18 13.77 19.51
C SER A 242 -28.95 13.96 18.01
N ILE A 243 -30.00 14.39 17.29
CA ILE A 243 -29.89 14.69 15.84
C ILE A 243 -28.78 15.71 15.55
N ALA A 244 -28.63 16.71 16.42
CA ALA A 244 -27.57 17.73 16.27
C ALA A 244 -26.17 17.11 16.33
N ALA A 245 -25.93 16.20 17.29
CA ALA A 245 -24.65 15.48 17.40
C ALA A 245 -24.40 14.57 16.18
N ALA A 246 -25.45 13.89 15.69
CA ALA A 246 -25.34 13.07 14.49
C ALA A 246 -24.95 13.91 13.26
N ILE A 247 -25.62 15.05 13.04
CA ILE A 247 -25.29 15.98 11.94
C ILE A 247 -23.84 16.47 12.07
N GLN A 248 -23.41 16.88 13.27
CA GLN A 248 -22.05 17.34 13.50
C GLN A 248 -21.02 16.26 13.12
N GLN A 249 -21.23 15.02 13.52
CA GLN A 249 -20.33 13.90 13.20
C GLN A 249 -20.31 13.58 11.70
N ILE A 250 -21.47 13.61 11.04
CA ILE A 250 -21.56 13.43 9.58
C ILE A 250 -20.68 14.45 8.86
N PHE A 251 -20.71 15.72 9.29
CA PHE A 251 -19.88 16.77 8.70
C PHE A 251 -18.41 16.58 9.02
N ILE A 252 -18.04 16.26 10.26
CA ILE A 252 -16.64 16.06 10.67
C ILE A 252 -16.02 14.89 9.90
N VAL A 253 -16.67 13.74 9.90
CA VAL A 253 -16.17 12.52 9.22
C VAL A 253 -16.14 12.75 7.71
N GLY A 254 -17.20 13.33 7.14
CA GLY A 254 -17.25 13.67 5.72
C GLY A 254 -16.13 14.59 5.30
N MET A 255 -15.89 15.67 6.05
CA MET A 255 -14.79 16.60 5.76
C MET A 255 -13.41 15.99 5.93
N ASN A 256 -13.20 15.14 6.94
CA ASN A 256 -11.92 14.45 7.12
C ASN A 256 -11.63 13.48 5.96
N VAL A 257 -12.63 12.69 5.53
CA VAL A 257 -12.47 11.80 4.37
C VAL A 257 -12.25 12.60 3.09
N ALA A 258 -12.96 13.71 2.89
CA ALA A 258 -12.72 14.62 1.77
C ALA A 258 -11.29 15.19 1.78
N ALA A 259 -10.81 15.60 2.95
CA ALA A 259 -9.44 16.09 3.11
C ALA A 259 -8.39 15.02 2.76
N VAL A 260 -8.60 13.77 3.20
CA VAL A 260 -7.74 12.63 2.87
C VAL A 260 -7.64 12.44 1.35
N LEU A 261 -8.78 12.44 0.65
CA LEU A 261 -8.83 12.28 -0.81
C LEU A 261 -8.06 13.35 -1.58
N VAL A 262 -8.04 14.56 -1.08
CA VAL A 262 -7.35 15.68 -1.72
C VAL A 262 -5.87 15.72 -1.36
N LEU A 263 -5.53 15.36 -0.12
CA LEU A 263 -4.17 15.51 0.38
C LEU A 263 -3.26 14.34 0.01
N ILE A 264 -3.77 13.10 -0.07
CA ILE A 264 -2.95 11.94 -0.45
C ILE A 264 -2.26 12.17 -1.80
N PRO A 265 -2.94 12.53 -2.91
CA PRO A 265 -2.27 12.74 -4.19
C PRO A 265 -1.20 13.83 -4.15
N ARG A 266 -1.41 14.88 -3.35
CA ARG A 266 -0.43 15.97 -3.17
C ARG A 266 0.83 15.50 -2.46
N MET A 267 0.68 14.64 -1.44
CA MET A 267 1.83 14.09 -0.73
C MET A 267 2.60 13.10 -1.60
N VAL A 268 1.89 12.28 -2.39
CA VAL A 268 2.52 11.40 -3.38
C VAL A 268 3.25 12.20 -4.46
N SER A 269 2.67 13.29 -4.96
CA SER A 269 3.37 14.19 -5.89
C SER A 269 4.67 14.76 -5.30
N LEU A 270 4.65 15.18 -4.03
CA LEU A 270 5.85 15.66 -3.34
C LEU A 270 6.88 14.52 -3.13
N LEU A 271 6.41 13.32 -2.85
CA LEU A 271 7.24 12.12 -2.74
C LEU A 271 7.96 11.83 -4.07
N MET A 272 7.21 11.86 -5.18
CA MET A 272 7.75 11.68 -6.52
C MET A 272 8.72 12.79 -6.93
N GLU A 273 8.48 14.06 -6.54
CA GLU A 273 9.42 15.16 -6.77
C GLU A 273 10.79 14.89 -6.13
N GLY A 274 10.82 14.29 -4.94
CA GLY A 274 12.07 13.88 -4.30
C GLY A 274 12.71 12.65 -4.93
N LEU A 275 11.90 11.76 -5.51
CA LEU A 275 12.35 10.50 -6.08
C LEU A 275 12.93 10.64 -7.50
N MET A 276 12.33 11.47 -8.34
CA MET A 276 12.71 11.62 -9.75
C MET A 276 14.21 11.87 -9.96
N PRO A 277 14.87 12.82 -9.26
CA PRO A 277 16.29 13.05 -9.44
C PRO A 277 17.16 11.83 -9.08
N ILE A 278 16.75 11.08 -8.04
CA ILE A 278 17.47 9.89 -7.60
C ILE A 278 17.30 8.75 -8.62
N SER A 279 16.09 8.61 -9.16
CA SER A 279 15.79 7.64 -10.22
C SER A 279 16.65 7.90 -11.46
N GLU A 280 16.70 9.12 -11.95
CA GLU A 280 17.53 9.52 -13.11
C GLU A 280 19.01 9.25 -12.87
N MET A 281 19.52 9.62 -11.69
CA MET A 281 20.94 9.37 -11.33
C MET A 281 21.23 7.88 -11.22
N THR A 282 20.29 7.11 -10.66
CA THR A 282 20.44 5.64 -10.54
C THR A 282 20.46 4.98 -11.91
N GLN A 283 19.56 5.36 -12.81
CA GLN A 283 19.55 4.86 -14.19
C GLN A 283 20.88 5.17 -14.90
N ALA A 284 21.35 6.41 -14.84
CA ALA A 284 22.64 6.80 -15.46
C ALA A 284 23.83 6.03 -14.87
N PHE A 285 23.83 5.77 -13.55
CA PHE A 285 24.86 4.97 -12.88
C PHE A 285 24.82 3.52 -13.34
N LEU A 286 23.63 2.92 -13.41
CA LEU A 286 23.43 1.53 -13.79
C LEU A 286 23.77 1.29 -15.26
N GLU A 287 23.37 2.19 -16.17
CA GLU A 287 23.78 2.13 -17.59
C GLU A 287 25.29 2.13 -17.77
N LYS A 288 25.99 2.95 -16.99
CA LYS A 288 27.45 3.00 -17.01
C LYS A 288 28.10 1.73 -16.44
N ARG A 289 27.52 1.13 -15.38
CA ARG A 289 28.09 -0.02 -14.67
C ARG A 289 27.70 -1.35 -15.31
N PHE A 290 26.50 -1.44 -15.89
CA PHE A 290 25.92 -2.61 -16.52
C PHE A 290 25.40 -2.29 -17.93
N PRO A 291 26.29 -1.93 -18.87
CA PRO A 291 25.89 -1.51 -20.21
C PRO A 291 25.08 -2.61 -20.90
N GLY A 292 23.91 -2.22 -21.46
CA GLY A 292 23.00 -3.12 -22.15
C GLY A 292 22.08 -3.96 -21.25
N ARG A 293 22.07 -3.74 -19.92
CA ARG A 293 21.06 -4.31 -19.01
C ARG A 293 20.02 -3.26 -18.67
N GLU A 294 18.76 -3.62 -18.86
CA GLU A 294 17.62 -2.89 -18.34
C GLU A 294 17.50 -3.20 -16.85
N LEU A 295 17.47 -2.18 -15.99
CA LEU A 295 17.31 -2.32 -14.56
C LEU A 295 16.22 -1.34 -14.09
N TYR A 296 15.43 -1.78 -13.11
CA TYR A 296 14.35 -1.01 -12.50
C TYR A 296 14.70 -0.65 -11.06
N ILE A 297 14.20 0.49 -10.61
CA ILE A 297 14.31 0.88 -9.20
C ILE A 297 13.09 0.32 -8.47
N GLY A 298 13.37 -0.54 -7.49
CA GLY A 298 12.35 -1.15 -6.66
C GLY A 298 11.90 -0.22 -5.55
N LEU A 299 10.61 0.16 -5.54
CA LEU A 299 10.02 1.09 -4.59
C LEU A 299 8.80 0.51 -3.90
N ASP A 300 8.41 1.18 -2.80
CA ASP A 300 7.15 0.95 -2.09
C ASP A 300 5.94 1.22 -2.99
N SER A 301 4.88 0.42 -2.83
CA SER A 301 3.59 0.64 -3.48
C SER A 301 2.91 1.95 -3.09
N ALA A 302 3.35 2.62 -2.03
CA ALA A 302 2.91 3.95 -1.64
C ALA A 302 2.99 4.97 -2.80
N VAL A 303 3.95 4.83 -3.73
CA VAL A 303 4.09 5.71 -4.89
C VAL A 303 2.88 5.64 -5.85
N ALA A 304 2.13 4.55 -5.82
CA ALA A 304 0.93 4.35 -6.62
C ALA A 304 -0.38 4.70 -5.87
N THR A 305 -0.34 4.78 -4.52
CA THR A 305 -1.57 5.00 -3.71
C THR A 305 -2.23 6.35 -3.95
N GLY A 306 -1.48 7.34 -4.45
CA GLY A 306 -2.01 8.67 -4.79
C GLY A 306 -2.82 8.73 -6.09
N HIS A 307 -2.85 7.66 -6.87
CA HIS A 307 -3.57 7.64 -8.13
C HIS A 307 -5.09 7.65 -7.90
N THR A 308 -5.83 8.42 -8.69
CA THR A 308 -7.28 8.64 -8.51
C THR A 308 -8.08 7.34 -8.48
N PHE A 309 -7.73 6.38 -9.35
CA PHE A 309 -8.39 5.06 -9.35
C PHE A 309 -8.16 4.29 -8.05
N VAL A 310 -6.93 4.31 -7.54
CA VAL A 310 -6.55 3.60 -6.30
C VAL A 310 -7.31 4.17 -5.11
N ILE A 311 -7.36 5.50 -5.01
CA ILE A 311 -8.07 6.17 -3.92
C ILE A 311 -9.58 5.89 -4.01
N SER A 312 -10.17 6.02 -5.20
CA SER A 312 -11.59 5.75 -5.42
C SER A 312 -11.94 4.31 -5.04
N LEU A 313 -11.14 3.35 -5.51
CA LEU A 313 -11.35 1.93 -5.22
C LEU A 313 -11.17 1.62 -3.73
N GLY A 314 -10.11 2.15 -3.10
CA GLY A 314 -9.84 1.96 -1.68
C GLY A 314 -10.97 2.48 -0.79
N LEU A 315 -11.59 3.62 -1.14
CA LEU A 315 -12.73 4.15 -0.40
C LEU A 315 -14.02 3.36 -0.60
N ILE A 316 -14.29 2.94 -1.82
CA ILE A 316 -15.44 2.06 -2.11
C ILE A 316 -15.28 0.73 -1.37
N ALA A 317 -14.05 0.26 -1.20
CA ALA A 317 -13.75 -0.96 -0.47
C ALA A 317 -14.09 -0.88 1.04
N ILE A 318 -14.02 0.30 1.68
CA ILE A 318 -14.29 0.43 3.12
C ILE A 318 -15.66 -0.15 3.51
N PRO A 319 -16.79 0.32 2.96
CA PRO A 319 -18.09 -0.25 3.30
C PRO A 319 -18.22 -1.71 2.88
N ILE A 320 -17.60 -2.12 1.78
CA ILE A 320 -17.62 -3.51 1.30
C ILE A 320 -16.93 -4.43 2.31
N VAL A 321 -15.71 -4.09 2.74
CA VAL A 321 -14.94 -4.87 3.72
C VAL A 321 -15.67 -4.97 5.06
N LEU A 322 -16.29 -3.88 5.52
CA LEU A 322 -17.09 -3.90 6.75
C LEU A 322 -18.31 -4.82 6.61
N ILE A 323 -19.01 -4.79 5.48
CA ILE A 323 -20.14 -5.69 5.22
C ILE A 323 -19.66 -7.14 5.17
N LEU A 324 -18.58 -7.43 4.44
CA LEU A 324 -18.02 -8.77 4.33
C LEU A 324 -17.55 -9.29 5.68
N ALA A 325 -16.89 -8.45 6.50
CA ALA A 325 -16.45 -8.83 7.84
C ALA A 325 -17.59 -9.34 8.72
N VAL A 326 -18.79 -8.85 8.49
CA VAL A 326 -19.98 -9.21 9.24
C VAL A 326 -20.74 -10.39 8.63
N VAL A 327 -20.86 -10.40 7.31
CA VAL A 327 -21.70 -11.38 6.58
C VAL A 327 -21.01 -12.73 6.45
N LEU A 328 -19.68 -12.76 6.40
CA LEU A 328 -18.92 -14.00 6.25
C LEU A 328 -18.99 -14.82 7.56
N PRO A 329 -19.61 -16.02 7.56
CA PRO A 329 -19.93 -16.75 8.80
C PRO A 329 -18.71 -17.31 9.53
N TRP A 330 -17.57 -17.42 8.84
CA TRP A 330 -16.29 -17.90 9.42
C TRP A 330 -15.37 -16.75 9.84
N ASN A 331 -15.72 -15.50 9.53
CA ASN A 331 -14.90 -14.37 9.94
C ASN A 331 -15.15 -14.03 11.41
N VAL A 332 -14.07 -13.82 12.15
CA VAL A 332 -14.07 -13.41 13.55
C VAL A 332 -13.31 -12.10 13.77
N VAL A 333 -12.72 -11.54 12.71
CA VAL A 333 -11.85 -10.37 12.77
C VAL A 333 -12.59 -9.12 12.37
N LEU A 334 -12.48 -8.07 13.18
CA LEU A 334 -12.93 -6.72 12.86
C LEU A 334 -11.75 -5.96 12.23
N PRO A 335 -11.79 -5.60 10.93
CA PRO A 335 -10.65 -5.08 10.18
C PRO A 335 -10.42 -3.57 10.40
N LEU A 336 -10.42 -3.10 11.66
CA LEU A 336 -10.30 -1.66 11.95
C LEU A 336 -8.89 -1.10 11.69
N GLY A 337 -7.86 -1.92 11.93
CA GLY A 337 -6.48 -1.48 11.83
C GLY A 337 -6.07 -1.13 10.40
N ASP A 338 -6.58 -1.88 9.42
CA ASP A 338 -6.17 -1.75 8.02
C ASP A 338 -7.18 -1.06 7.11
N LEU A 339 -8.32 -0.59 7.62
CA LEU A 339 -9.29 0.16 6.80
C LEU A 339 -8.68 1.39 6.13
N ALA A 340 -7.78 2.09 6.82
CA ALA A 340 -7.09 3.26 6.27
C ALA A 340 -6.06 2.90 5.19
N THR A 341 -5.63 1.65 5.12
CA THR A 341 -4.61 1.16 4.19
C THR A 341 -5.19 0.42 2.98
N LEU A 342 -6.52 0.32 2.89
CA LEU A 342 -7.19 -0.27 1.72
C LEU A 342 -6.71 0.28 0.36
N PRO A 343 -6.24 1.53 0.21
CA PRO A 343 -5.58 1.95 -1.02
C PRO A 343 -4.37 1.09 -1.42
N PHE A 344 -3.61 0.55 -0.47
CA PHE A 344 -2.50 -0.38 -0.79
C PHE A 344 -3.00 -1.71 -1.37
N PHE A 345 -4.16 -2.19 -0.92
CA PHE A 345 -4.84 -3.36 -1.49
C PHE A 345 -5.45 -3.04 -2.87
N ALA A 346 -5.88 -1.80 -3.07
CA ALA A 346 -6.43 -1.35 -4.33
C ALA A 346 -5.38 -1.22 -5.44
N VAL A 347 -4.10 -0.92 -5.12
CA VAL A 347 -3.03 -0.80 -6.11
C VAL A 347 -2.95 -2.00 -7.05
N PRO A 348 -2.79 -3.26 -6.58
CA PRO A 348 -2.71 -4.42 -7.47
C PRO A 348 -4.01 -4.68 -8.23
N CYS A 349 -5.19 -4.35 -7.67
CA CYS A 349 -6.46 -4.46 -8.38
C CYS A 349 -6.54 -3.46 -9.55
N VAL A 350 -6.10 -2.24 -9.33
CA VAL A 350 -6.05 -1.21 -10.38
C VAL A 350 -5.07 -1.58 -11.49
N VAL A 351 -3.92 -2.17 -11.12
CA VAL A 351 -2.93 -2.69 -12.08
C VAL A 351 -3.52 -3.82 -12.91
N ALA A 352 -4.08 -4.84 -12.28
CA ALA A 352 -4.62 -6.02 -12.96
C ALA A 352 -5.79 -5.65 -13.87
N SER A 353 -6.72 -4.81 -13.39
CA SER A 353 -7.88 -4.34 -14.15
C SER A 353 -7.56 -3.22 -15.15
N LYS A 354 -6.30 -2.78 -15.23
CA LYS A 354 -5.86 -1.65 -16.08
C LYS A 354 -6.70 -0.39 -15.90
N GLY A 355 -7.00 -0.05 -14.65
CA GLY A 355 -7.79 1.12 -14.29
C GLY A 355 -9.31 0.97 -14.50
N ASN A 356 -9.82 -0.23 -14.71
CA ASN A 356 -11.27 -0.47 -14.77
C ASN A 356 -11.86 -0.64 -13.38
N LEU A 357 -12.56 0.39 -12.86
CA LEU A 357 -13.14 0.38 -11.51
C LEU A 357 -14.13 -0.75 -11.27
N PHE A 358 -14.94 -1.11 -12.27
CA PHE A 358 -15.91 -2.19 -12.12
C PHE A 358 -15.22 -3.52 -11.82
N ARG A 359 -14.18 -3.85 -12.59
CA ARG A 359 -13.38 -5.07 -12.38
C ARG A 359 -12.57 -4.98 -11.10
N GLY A 360 -11.95 -3.84 -10.83
CA GLY A 360 -11.23 -3.60 -9.57
C GLY A 360 -12.09 -3.78 -8.31
N ILE A 361 -13.38 -3.38 -8.34
CA ILE A 361 -14.31 -3.64 -7.23
C ILE A 361 -14.52 -5.15 -7.04
N ILE A 362 -14.71 -5.90 -8.12
CA ILE A 362 -14.87 -7.37 -8.02
C ILE A 362 -13.60 -8.01 -7.45
N GLU A 363 -12.43 -7.58 -7.91
CA GLU A 363 -11.15 -8.05 -7.39
C GLU A 363 -10.99 -7.74 -5.90
N MET A 364 -11.33 -6.51 -5.46
CA MET A 364 -11.31 -6.12 -4.05
C MET A 364 -12.27 -6.93 -3.16
N ILE A 365 -13.36 -7.42 -3.72
CA ILE A 365 -14.30 -8.29 -2.97
C ILE A 365 -13.71 -9.69 -2.76
N VAL A 366 -12.89 -10.14 -3.69
CA VAL A 366 -12.35 -11.52 -3.70
C VAL A 366 -11.08 -11.63 -2.85
N ILE A 367 -10.25 -10.59 -2.79
CA ILE A 367 -9.00 -10.58 -2.00
C ILE A 367 -9.26 -10.29 -0.53
#